data_7ae0ce78af3dcd30f383706f598f0a53
#
_entry.id   7ae0ce78af3dcd30f383706f598f0a53
#
_cell.length_a   1.000
_cell.length_b   1.000
_cell.length_c   1.000
_cell.angle_alpha   90.00
_cell.angle_beta   90.00
_cell.angle_gamma   90.00
#
_symmetry.space_group_name_H-M   'P 1'
#
loop_
_entity.id
_entity.type
_entity.pdbx_description
1 polymer ?
#
loop_
_entity_poly.entity_id
_entity_poly.type
_entity_poly.pdbx_seq_one_letter_code
_entity_poly.pdbx_strand_id
1 'polypeptide(L)'
;MDTDKGLARQLPMPEDQTEEQELVVKRRNVMELRLDAEGRLTCDGDTLYADALTSRIEDFVANVSDDPQKPERSEREVHLLGRCRVSDRHVIFLEVSPEATYDAYFQMQNAIVAAYSHLRNELAQKSFGHDYMDCTQEQREVVAMVYPQRISERVEEKQLIEKRK
;
A
#
# COMPACT_ATOMS: atom_id res chain seq x y z
N MET A 1 -2.32 6.01 -18.01
CA MET A 1 -1.95 5.87 -17.80
C MET A 1 -1.54 5.80 -17.43
N ASP A 2 -1.25 5.47 -17.07
CA ASP A 2 -0.75 5.35 -16.70
C ASP A 2 -0.19 5.01 -16.34
N THR A 3 0.06 4.83 -16.28
CA THR A 3 0.68 4.45 -16.06
C THR A 3 1.24 4.17 -15.69
N ASP A 4 1.48 4.16 -15.60
CA ASP A 4 1.96 3.86 -15.22
C ASP A 4 2.28 3.45 -14.93
N LYS A 5 2.04 3.27 -15.48
CA LYS A 5 2.61 2.67 -15.26
C LYS A 5 3.08 1.75 -14.24
N GLY A 6 3.98 0.89 -14.25
CA GLY A 6 4.42 0.04 -13.20
C GLY A 6 4.22 0.59 -11.80
N LEU A 7 4.44 1.85 -11.66
CA LEU A 7 4.23 2.53 -10.37
C LEU A 7 2.90 3.23 -10.27
N ALA A 8 2.08 3.08 -11.27
CA ALA A 8 0.77 3.72 -11.23
C ALA A 8 -0.06 3.10 -10.12
N ARG A 9 -0.68 3.92 -9.35
CA ARG A 9 -1.47 3.49 -8.22
C ARG A 9 -2.68 4.33 -8.08
N GLN A 10 -3.74 3.71 -7.66
CA GLN A 10 -4.98 4.41 -7.45
C GLN A 10 -5.72 3.78 -6.31
N LEU A 11 -6.41 4.60 -5.56
CA LEU A 11 -7.40 4.08 -4.65
C LEU A 11 -8.54 3.55 -5.46
N PRO A 12 -8.94 2.29 -5.25
CA PRO A 12 -10.13 1.79 -5.92
C PRO A 12 -11.35 2.45 -5.30
N MET A 13 -11.95 3.33 -6.05
CA MET A 13 -13.10 4.09 -5.58
C MET A 13 -14.34 3.64 -6.32
N PRO A 14 -15.38 3.22 -5.62
CA PRO A 14 -16.65 2.92 -6.28
C PRO A 14 -17.20 4.18 -6.92
N GLU A 15 -17.66 4.04 -8.13
CA GLU A 15 -18.12 5.21 -8.85
C GLU A 15 -19.38 5.81 -8.28
N ASP A 16 -20.20 4.98 -7.67
CA ASP A 16 -21.44 5.46 -7.08
C ASP A 16 -21.28 5.98 -5.68
N GLN A 17 -20.06 6.03 -5.19
CA GLN A 17 -19.80 6.48 -3.83
C GLN A 17 -19.90 7.99 -3.76
N THR A 18 -20.61 8.49 -2.75
CA THR A 18 -20.74 9.92 -2.58
C THR A 18 -19.43 10.50 -2.07
N GLU A 19 -19.28 11.80 -2.22
CA GLU A 19 -18.08 12.47 -1.75
C GLU A 19 -17.93 12.35 -0.24
N GLU A 20 -19.02 12.39 0.48
CA GLU A 20 -18.93 12.23 1.93
C GLU A 20 -18.34 10.88 2.28
N GLN A 21 -18.75 9.83 1.58
CA GLN A 21 -18.22 8.51 1.85
C GLN A 21 -16.76 8.44 1.52
N GLU A 22 -16.35 9.13 0.46
CA GLU A 22 -14.94 9.10 0.08
C GLU A 22 -14.06 9.78 1.10
N LEU A 23 -14.61 10.78 1.78
CA LEU A 23 -13.84 11.50 2.77
C LEU A 23 -13.77 10.78 4.11
N VAL A 24 -14.61 9.78 4.31
CA VAL A 24 -14.67 9.09 5.59
C VAL A 24 -13.88 7.81 5.51
N VAL A 25 -12.58 7.93 5.76
CA VAL A 25 -11.70 6.76 5.87
C VAL A 25 -11.31 6.66 7.32
N LYS A 26 -11.58 5.52 7.93
CA LYS A 26 -11.28 5.36 9.35
C LYS A 26 -9.80 5.53 9.60
N ARG A 27 -9.47 6.23 10.67
CA ARG A 27 -8.06 6.50 10.99
C ARG A 27 -7.26 5.20 11.12
N ARG A 28 -7.88 4.16 11.63
CA ARG A 28 -7.19 2.88 11.81
C ARG A 28 -6.76 2.27 10.47
N ASN A 29 -7.42 2.65 9.37
CA ASN A 29 -7.14 2.09 8.05
C ASN A 29 -6.07 2.86 7.29
N VAL A 30 -5.54 3.93 7.86
CA VAL A 30 -4.67 4.86 7.13
C VAL A 30 -3.26 4.82 7.68
N MET A 31 -2.28 4.74 6.78
CA MET A 31 -0.88 4.95 7.10
C MET A 31 -0.38 6.12 6.27
N GLU A 32 0.25 7.09 6.92
CA GLU A 32 0.78 8.26 6.22
C GLU A 32 2.29 8.17 6.13
N LEU A 33 2.78 8.11 4.92
CA LEU A 33 4.22 8.12 4.66
C LEU A 33 4.60 9.43 4.02
N ARG A 34 5.71 9.98 4.48
CA ARG A 34 6.19 11.27 4.02
C ARG A 34 7.67 11.16 3.70
N LEU A 35 8.06 11.69 2.56
CA LEU A 35 9.46 11.78 2.18
C LEU A 35 9.76 13.25 1.98
N ASP A 36 10.65 13.80 2.82
CA ASP A 36 10.90 15.23 2.75
C ASP A 36 12.08 15.55 1.82
N ALA A 37 12.38 16.83 1.70
CA ALA A 37 13.40 17.30 0.77
C ALA A 37 14.79 16.78 1.11
N GLU A 38 15.03 16.47 2.37
CA GLU A 38 16.32 15.94 2.80
C GLU A 38 16.40 14.43 2.72
N GLY A 39 15.36 13.79 2.19
CA GLY A 39 15.34 12.34 2.09
C GLY A 39 14.91 11.65 3.37
N ARG A 40 14.39 12.40 4.33
CA ARG A 40 13.92 11.80 5.58
C ARG A 40 12.55 11.18 5.37
N LEU A 41 12.42 9.97 5.83
CA LEU A 41 11.20 9.20 5.67
C LEU A 41 10.50 9.10 7.01
N THR A 42 9.21 9.45 7.05
CA THR A 42 8.42 9.31 8.26
C THR A 42 7.19 8.47 7.98
N CYS A 43 6.79 7.72 8.99
CA CYS A 43 5.61 6.88 8.91
C CYS A 43 4.75 7.22 10.12
N ASP A 44 3.60 7.83 9.86
CA ASP A 44 2.69 8.30 10.91
C ASP A 44 3.43 9.15 11.93
N GLY A 45 4.36 9.96 11.44
CA GLY A 45 5.12 10.87 12.28
C GLY A 45 6.42 10.34 12.82
N ASP A 46 6.66 9.04 12.71
CA ASP A 46 7.90 8.42 13.21
C ASP A 46 8.93 8.36 12.10
N THR A 47 10.13 8.86 12.37
CA THR A 47 11.22 8.77 11.40
C THR A 47 11.79 7.36 11.40
N LEU A 48 12.00 6.81 10.21
CA LEU A 48 12.58 5.48 10.12
C LEU A 48 13.31 5.29 8.80
N TYR A 49 14.04 4.19 8.70
CA TYR A 49 14.75 3.83 7.49
C TYR A 49 13.93 2.86 6.66
N ALA A 50 14.33 2.72 5.39
CA ALA A 50 13.54 1.95 4.45
C ALA A 50 13.33 0.51 4.87
N ASP A 51 14.36 -0.12 5.45
CA ASP A 51 14.20 -1.53 5.85
C ASP A 51 13.23 -1.69 7.02
N ALA A 52 13.18 -0.73 7.92
CA ALA A 52 12.19 -0.76 8.98
C ALA A 52 10.79 -0.49 8.42
N LEU A 53 10.71 0.28 7.35
CA LEU A 53 9.43 0.57 6.73
C LEU A 53 8.77 -0.69 6.18
N THR A 54 9.55 -1.58 5.58
CA THR A 54 9.00 -2.81 5.02
C THR A 54 8.24 -3.59 6.07
N SER A 55 8.86 -3.82 7.23
CA SER A 55 8.19 -4.54 8.31
C SER A 55 6.96 -3.80 8.81
N ARG A 56 7.06 -2.49 8.89
CA ARG A 56 5.96 -1.68 9.38
C ARG A 56 4.74 -1.80 8.48
N ILE A 57 4.97 -1.81 7.17
CA ILE A 57 3.89 -1.94 6.21
C ILE A 57 3.29 -3.35 6.26
N GLU A 58 4.15 -4.37 6.37
CA GLU A 58 3.64 -5.74 6.46
C GLU A 58 2.69 -5.90 7.65
N ASP A 59 3.10 -5.41 8.80
CA ASP A 59 2.26 -5.51 9.99
C ASP A 59 0.95 -4.76 9.82
N PHE A 60 1.03 -3.60 9.20
CA PHE A 60 -0.13 -2.76 8.97
C PHE A 60 -1.12 -3.45 8.03
N VAL A 61 -0.63 -3.91 6.89
CA VAL A 61 -1.51 -4.48 5.86
C VAL A 61 -2.09 -5.82 6.31
N ALA A 62 -1.27 -6.64 6.93
CA ALA A 62 -1.70 -7.98 7.31
C ALA A 62 -2.59 -7.99 8.55
N ASN A 63 -2.30 -7.11 9.50
CA ASN A 63 -3.02 -7.04 10.77
C ASN A 63 -3.36 -8.45 11.28
N VAL A 64 -2.34 -9.23 11.52
CA VAL A 64 -2.50 -10.65 11.84
C VAL A 64 -3.29 -10.85 13.13
N SER A 65 -3.06 -9.98 14.11
CA SER A 65 -3.68 -10.10 15.41
C SER A 65 -5.06 -9.46 15.51
N ASP A 66 -5.54 -8.89 14.39
CA ASP A 66 -6.83 -8.19 14.36
C ASP A 66 -6.85 -7.06 15.38
N ASP A 67 -5.79 -6.29 15.38
CA ASP A 67 -5.60 -5.16 16.29
C ASP A 67 -6.56 -4.04 15.91
N PRO A 68 -7.36 -3.51 16.84
CA PRO A 68 -8.30 -2.44 16.48
C PRO A 68 -7.62 -1.13 16.12
N GLN A 69 -6.31 -1.01 16.33
CA GLN A 69 -5.55 0.16 15.90
C GLN A 69 -5.00 0.02 14.49
N LYS A 70 -5.18 -1.13 13.88
CA LYS A 70 -4.70 -1.40 12.53
C LYS A 70 -5.89 -1.65 11.61
N PRO A 71 -5.66 -1.68 10.30
CA PRO A 71 -6.75 -1.72 9.34
C PRO A 71 -7.68 -2.93 9.51
N GLU A 72 -8.93 -2.67 9.28
CA GLU A 72 -9.91 -3.73 9.19
C GLU A 72 -9.62 -4.60 7.99
N ARG A 73 -9.99 -5.87 8.11
CA ARG A 73 -9.91 -6.78 6.99
C ARG A 73 -11.30 -7.38 6.78
N SER A 74 -11.60 -7.69 5.52
CA SER A 74 -12.91 -8.19 5.15
C SER A 74 -12.88 -9.70 5.00
N GLU A 75 -13.95 -10.36 5.44
CA GLU A 75 -14.14 -11.78 5.19
C GLU A 75 -14.76 -11.96 3.82
N ARG A 76 -14.12 -12.76 2.98
CA ARG A 76 -14.63 -12.96 1.64
C ARG A 76 -14.38 -14.38 1.18
N GLU A 77 -15.22 -14.82 0.26
CA GLU A 77 -15.02 -16.07 -0.43
C GLU A 77 -14.15 -15.78 -1.63
N VAL A 78 -12.95 -16.35 -1.67
CA VAL A 78 -12.00 -16.08 -2.74
C VAL A 78 -11.76 -17.35 -3.50
N HIS A 79 -11.85 -17.26 -4.82
CA HIS A 79 -11.62 -18.39 -5.71
C HIS A 79 -10.29 -19.06 -5.36
N LEU A 80 -10.26 -20.36 -5.31
CA LEU A 80 -9.09 -21.19 -4.98
C LEU A 80 -8.65 -21.15 -3.53
N LEU A 81 -9.04 -20.11 -2.78
CA LEU A 81 -8.60 -19.97 -1.39
C LEU A 81 -9.71 -20.25 -0.39
N GLY A 82 -10.97 -20.19 -0.85
CA GLY A 82 -12.08 -20.33 0.06
C GLY A 82 -12.30 -19.08 0.88
N ARG A 83 -12.92 -19.27 2.02
CA ARG A 83 -13.23 -18.12 2.88
C ARG A 83 -11.98 -17.65 3.58
N CYS A 84 -11.67 -16.39 3.44
CA CYS A 84 -10.46 -15.85 4.04
C CYS A 84 -10.62 -14.36 4.27
N ARG A 85 -9.68 -13.80 5.03
CA ARG A 85 -9.64 -12.37 5.30
C ARG A 85 -8.80 -11.70 4.25
N VAL A 86 -9.35 -10.65 3.64
CA VAL A 86 -8.62 -9.90 2.62
C VAL A 86 -8.33 -8.50 3.15
N SER A 87 -7.18 -7.96 2.74
CA SER A 87 -6.72 -6.66 3.19
C SER A 87 -7.14 -5.59 2.20
N ASP A 88 -8.44 -5.35 2.10
CA ASP A 88 -8.98 -4.44 1.09
C ASP A 88 -9.47 -3.11 1.68
N ARG A 89 -9.10 -2.80 2.92
CA ARG A 89 -9.54 -1.57 3.55
C ARG A 89 -8.41 -0.61 3.89
N HIS A 90 -7.19 -1.09 3.94
CA HIS A 90 -6.06 -0.23 4.29
C HIS A 90 -5.76 0.75 3.16
N VAL A 91 -5.21 1.89 3.52
CA VAL A 91 -4.77 2.89 2.56
C VAL A 91 -3.42 3.42 3.03
N ILE A 92 -2.46 3.46 2.14
CA ILE A 92 -1.17 4.08 2.41
C ILE A 92 -1.10 5.36 1.60
N PHE A 93 -1.05 6.49 2.29
CA PHE A 93 -0.91 7.78 1.64
C PHE A 93 0.55 8.16 1.60
N LEU A 94 1.05 8.44 0.39
CA LEU A 94 2.42 8.88 0.21
C LEU A 94 2.42 10.36 -0.11
N GLU A 95 3.20 11.11 0.63
CA GLU A 95 3.40 12.52 0.35
C GLU A 95 4.89 12.74 0.14
N VAL A 96 5.27 13.19 -1.04
CA VAL A 96 6.66 13.26 -1.45
C VAL A 96 7.01 14.70 -1.77
N SER A 97 8.10 15.18 -1.20
CA SER A 97 8.59 16.51 -1.52
C SER A 97 9.07 16.54 -2.97
N PRO A 98 8.76 17.60 -3.72
CA PRO A 98 9.29 17.70 -5.08
C PRO A 98 10.79 17.80 -5.14
N GLU A 99 11.44 18.08 -4.00
CA GLU A 99 12.89 18.20 -3.92
C GLU A 99 13.57 16.95 -3.40
N ALA A 100 12.81 15.90 -3.10
CA ALA A 100 13.42 14.65 -2.69
C ALA A 100 14.23 14.06 -3.85
N THR A 101 15.33 13.42 -3.52
CA THR A 101 16.15 12.81 -4.55
C THR A 101 15.47 11.57 -5.12
N TYR A 102 15.82 11.24 -6.34
CA TYR A 102 15.29 10.05 -6.95
C TYR A 102 15.70 8.79 -6.15
N ASP A 103 16.93 8.79 -5.64
CA ASP A 103 17.39 7.64 -4.89
C ASP A 103 16.56 7.40 -3.63
N ALA A 104 16.27 8.47 -2.88
CA ALA A 104 15.46 8.34 -1.68
C ALA A 104 14.04 7.87 -2.03
N TYR A 105 13.48 8.41 -3.10
CA TYR A 105 12.18 8.00 -3.55
C TYR A 105 12.17 6.52 -3.95
N PHE A 106 13.20 6.11 -4.68
CA PHE A 106 13.30 4.74 -5.15
C PHE A 106 13.43 3.76 -3.99
N GLN A 107 14.19 4.12 -2.97
CA GLN A 107 14.34 3.26 -1.80
C GLN A 107 13.01 3.11 -1.06
N MET A 108 12.25 4.20 -0.94
CA MET A 108 10.94 4.13 -0.33
C MET A 108 10.01 3.22 -1.14
N GLN A 109 10.02 3.38 -2.45
CA GLN A 109 9.16 2.56 -3.31
C GLN A 109 9.52 1.09 -3.20
N ASN A 110 10.82 0.79 -3.17
CA ASN A 110 11.26 -0.59 -3.04
C ASN A 110 10.82 -1.20 -1.72
N ALA A 111 10.86 -0.42 -0.64
CA ALA A 111 10.43 -0.92 0.66
C ALA A 111 8.96 -1.27 0.66
N ILE A 112 8.14 -0.46 -0.01
CA ILE A 112 6.72 -0.70 -0.10
C ILE A 112 6.46 -1.96 -0.92
N VAL A 113 7.10 -2.07 -2.07
CA VAL A 113 6.93 -3.23 -2.93
C VAL A 113 7.36 -4.50 -2.22
N ALA A 114 8.48 -4.42 -1.48
CA ALA A 114 8.97 -5.58 -0.74
C ALA A 114 7.95 -6.08 0.27
N ALA A 115 7.25 -5.16 0.93
CA ALA A 115 6.27 -5.56 1.92
C ALA A 115 5.13 -6.38 1.28
N TYR A 116 4.60 -5.89 0.17
CA TYR A 116 3.54 -6.62 -0.51
C TYR A 116 4.05 -7.93 -1.10
N SER A 117 5.27 -7.93 -1.62
CA SER A 117 5.86 -9.16 -2.15
C SER A 117 6.00 -10.22 -1.07
N HIS A 118 6.46 -9.83 0.11
CA HIS A 118 6.62 -10.78 1.20
C HIS A 118 5.27 -11.37 1.60
N LEU A 119 4.25 -10.53 1.73
CA LEU A 119 2.93 -10.99 2.12
C LEU A 119 2.36 -11.93 1.07
N ARG A 120 2.51 -11.59 -0.21
CA ARG A 120 1.98 -12.40 -1.28
C ARG A 120 2.73 -13.72 -1.41
N ASN A 121 4.06 -13.68 -1.24
CA ASN A 121 4.84 -14.92 -1.28
C ASN A 121 4.46 -15.85 -0.14
N GLU A 122 4.25 -15.30 1.03
CA GLU A 122 3.88 -16.11 2.18
C GLU A 122 2.55 -16.80 1.94
N LEU A 123 1.58 -16.07 1.43
CA LEU A 123 0.27 -16.63 1.14
C LEU A 123 0.37 -17.67 0.02
N ALA A 124 1.14 -17.38 -1.01
CA ALA A 124 1.29 -18.29 -2.14
C ALA A 124 1.94 -19.59 -1.70
N GLN A 125 2.98 -19.52 -0.87
CA GLN A 125 3.63 -20.72 -0.35
C GLN A 125 2.67 -21.53 0.50
N LYS A 126 1.93 -20.87 1.36
CA LYS A 126 1.01 -21.55 2.25
C LYS A 126 -0.14 -22.22 1.50
N SER A 127 -0.64 -21.53 0.46
CA SER A 127 -1.84 -22.01 -0.23
C SER A 127 -1.52 -22.90 -1.41
N PHE A 128 -0.41 -22.67 -2.10
CA PHE A 128 -0.12 -23.36 -3.36
C PHE A 128 1.26 -24.01 -3.39
N GLY A 129 2.08 -23.80 -2.37
CA GLY A 129 3.39 -24.45 -2.29
C GLY A 129 4.45 -23.84 -3.19
N HIS A 130 4.21 -22.65 -3.74
CA HIS A 130 5.16 -21.96 -4.60
C HIS A 130 5.23 -20.50 -4.21
N ASP A 131 6.36 -19.84 -4.57
CA ASP A 131 6.42 -18.39 -4.48
C ASP A 131 5.40 -17.79 -5.44
N TYR A 132 5.04 -16.55 -5.17
CA TYR A 132 4.04 -15.84 -5.95
C TYR A 132 4.37 -15.86 -7.45
N MET A 133 5.64 -15.58 -7.78
CA MET A 133 6.03 -15.51 -9.18
C MET A 133 6.02 -16.87 -9.88
N ASP A 134 6.05 -17.95 -9.12
CA ASP A 134 6.02 -19.30 -9.69
C ASP A 134 4.61 -19.87 -9.77
N CYS A 135 3.64 -19.14 -9.27
CA CYS A 135 2.25 -19.55 -9.34
C CYS A 135 1.69 -19.33 -10.73
N THR A 136 0.58 -20.01 -11.03
CA THR A 136 -0.14 -19.76 -12.27
C THR A 136 -0.74 -18.35 -12.22
N GLN A 137 -1.15 -17.86 -13.39
CA GLN A 137 -1.77 -16.55 -13.42
C GLN A 137 -3.01 -16.49 -12.55
N GLU A 138 -3.82 -17.54 -12.60
CA GLU A 138 -5.04 -17.59 -11.78
C GLU A 138 -4.71 -17.54 -10.31
N GLN A 139 -3.68 -18.27 -9.89
CA GLN A 139 -3.26 -18.26 -8.50
C GLN A 139 -2.73 -16.90 -8.08
N ARG A 140 -1.95 -16.26 -8.96
CA ARG A 140 -1.44 -14.92 -8.65
C ARG A 140 -2.57 -13.91 -8.49
N GLU A 141 -3.60 -14.03 -9.31
CA GLU A 141 -4.72 -13.10 -9.23
C GLU A 141 -5.43 -13.19 -7.89
N VAL A 142 -5.65 -14.41 -7.41
CA VAL A 142 -6.36 -14.52 -6.12
C VAL A 142 -5.48 -14.12 -4.95
N VAL A 143 -4.18 -14.36 -5.03
CA VAL A 143 -3.27 -13.91 -3.99
C VAL A 143 -3.25 -12.37 -3.95
N ALA A 144 -3.22 -11.74 -5.11
CA ALA A 144 -3.24 -10.29 -5.18
C ALA A 144 -4.55 -9.70 -4.67
N MET A 145 -5.64 -10.44 -4.80
CA MET A 145 -6.92 -9.98 -4.25
C MET A 145 -6.89 -9.91 -2.73
N VAL A 146 -6.14 -10.81 -2.10
CA VAL A 146 -6.04 -10.79 -0.64
C VAL A 146 -5.19 -9.63 -0.16
N TYR A 147 -4.15 -9.29 -0.91
CA TYR A 147 -3.24 -8.20 -0.56
C TYR A 147 -3.10 -7.22 -1.72
N PRO A 148 -4.17 -6.47 -2.03
CA PRO A 148 -4.06 -5.47 -3.10
C PRO A 148 -3.23 -4.28 -2.63
N GLN A 149 -2.50 -3.69 -3.57
CA GLN A 149 -1.72 -2.49 -3.26
C GLN A 149 -2.64 -1.28 -3.28
N ARG A 150 -2.97 -0.80 -2.10
CA ARG A 150 -3.90 0.32 -1.97
C ARG A 150 -3.11 1.54 -1.52
N ILE A 151 -2.54 2.23 -2.48
CA ILE A 151 -1.61 3.31 -2.25
C ILE A 151 -2.06 4.54 -3.03
N SER A 152 -2.09 5.67 -2.35
CA SER A 152 -2.38 6.96 -2.97
C SER A 152 -1.15 7.82 -2.81
N GLU A 153 -0.64 8.31 -3.92
CA GLU A 153 0.61 9.06 -3.92
C GLU A 153 0.37 10.46 -4.45
N ARG A 154 1.00 11.44 -3.78
CA ARG A 154 0.92 12.79 -4.32
C ARG A 154 2.17 13.57 -3.96
N VAL A 155 2.46 14.56 -4.79
CA VAL A 155 3.57 15.46 -4.59
C VAL A 155 3.06 16.69 -3.86
N GLU A 156 3.89 17.24 -3.00
CA GLU A 156 3.51 18.38 -2.21
C GLU A 156 3.10 19.57 -3.07
N GLU A 157 2.25 20.41 -2.50
CA GLU A 157 1.65 21.52 -3.21
C GLU A 157 2.61 22.66 -3.49
N LYS A 158 3.74 22.67 -2.86
CA LYS A 158 4.71 23.72 -3.04
C LYS A 158 5.01 23.99 -4.50
N GLN A 159 5.09 22.93 -5.28
CA GLN A 159 5.36 23.04 -6.68
C GLN A 159 4.29 23.81 -7.42
N LEU A 160 3.05 23.59 -7.04
CA LEU A 160 1.95 24.29 -7.68
C LEU A 160 1.98 25.78 -7.37
N ILE A 161 2.31 26.11 -6.15
CA ILE A 161 2.38 27.51 -5.74
C ILE A 161 3.43 28.23 -6.56
N GLU A 162 4.57 27.61 -6.75
CA GLU A 162 5.63 28.23 -7.51
C GLU A 162 5.23 28.47 -8.96
N LYS A 163 4.49 27.53 -9.51
CA LYS A 163 4.10 27.66 -10.90
C LYS A 163 3.12 28.80 -11.14
N ARG A 164 2.44 29.22 -10.13
CA ARG A 164 1.48 30.29 -10.28
C ARG A 164 2.11 31.66 -10.27
N LYS A 165 3.34 31.76 -9.97
CA LYS A 165 4.05 33.04 -10.02
C LYS A 165 4.55 33.33 -11.41
#